data_6c33644954bf3878dacc425335469a41
#
_entry.id   6c33644954bf3878dacc425335469a41
#
_cell.length_a   1.000
_cell.length_b   1.000
_cell.length_c   1.000
_cell.angle_alpha   90.00
_cell.angle_beta   90.00
_cell.angle_gamma   90.00
#
_symmetry.space_group_name_H-M   'P 1'
#
loop_
_entity.id
_entity.type
_entity.pdbx_description
1 polymer ?
#
loop_
_entity_poly.entity_id
_entity_poly.type
_entity_poly.pdbx_seq_one_letter_code
_entity_poly.pdbx_strand_id
1 'polypeptide(L)'
;MSTPSQRGRQAPFSCWSAGRFQLTLDSPVVMGIVNLTPDSFSDGGQHDGPEAALAHAQRLVEEGAHILDLGGESTRPGAPAVSAEQEWARLAPVLAEVVRWGLPVSVDTRRTEVMARALDMGADIINDVQALQAPGALELLARHRQAGVCLMHMRGEPGTMQQHADYTGDVVREVLQWLAHRVQAVQAAGVQAQRIVLDPGIGFAKTAAHNLQLLQRQHELQALGFPLLIGWSRKSTLGLITGRPAPQRQAASVAAALLAAQAGASVLRVHDVAATVDALKVWRAATLGRPPEQDG
;
A
#
# COMPACT_ATOMS: atom_id res chain seq x y z
N MET A 1 5.65 39.43 12.08
CA MET A 1 4.62 38.39 11.95
C MET A 1 5.36 37.07 11.92
N SER A 2 5.37 36.38 13.07
CA SER A 2 6.14 35.13 13.23
C SER A 2 5.34 33.97 12.62
N THR A 3 5.92 33.29 11.65
CA THR A 3 5.41 32.05 11.09
C THR A 3 5.33 30.96 12.16
N PRO A 4 4.20 30.25 12.34
CA PRO A 4 4.14 29.13 13.28
C PRO A 4 5.03 28.02 12.76
N SER A 5 6.01 27.63 13.59
CA SER A 5 6.84 26.43 13.41
C SER A 5 5.92 25.21 13.23
N GLN A 6 5.87 24.67 12.02
CA GLN A 6 5.32 23.34 11.75
C GLN A 6 6.31 22.30 12.31
N ARG A 7 6.26 22.08 13.61
CA ARG A 7 6.79 20.83 14.17
C ARG A 7 5.83 19.73 13.71
N GLY A 8 6.25 18.97 12.69
CA GLY A 8 5.56 17.75 12.28
C GLY A 8 5.33 16.89 13.51
N ARG A 9 4.08 16.55 13.81
CA ARG A 9 3.76 15.51 14.77
C ARG A 9 4.26 14.21 14.16
N GLN A 10 5.37 13.69 14.65
CA GLN A 10 5.84 12.35 14.31
C GLN A 10 4.71 11.37 14.60
N ALA A 11 4.48 10.43 13.70
CA ALA A 11 3.65 9.27 13.99
C ALA A 11 4.21 8.60 15.26
N PRO A 12 3.37 8.08 16.18
CA PRO A 12 3.82 7.50 17.44
C PRO A 12 4.74 6.30 17.26
N PHE A 13 4.77 5.71 16.06
CA PHE A 13 5.66 4.63 15.71
C PHE A 13 6.71 5.13 14.70
N SER A 14 7.96 5.25 15.14
CA SER A 14 9.11 5.48 14.26
C SER A 14 9.51 4.22 13.47
N CYS A 15 8.86 3.08 13.76
CA CYS A 15 9.17 1.78 13.19
C CYS A 15 7.89 0.96 12.96
N TRP A 16 7.85 0.20 11.86
CA TRP A 16 6.83 -0.78 11.55
C TRP A 16 7.38 -2.20 11.67
N SER A 17 6.77 -3.03 12.50
CA SER A 17 7.10 -4.46 12.63
C SER A 17 6.44 -5.23 11.48
N ALA A 18 7.22 -5.64 10.51
CA ALA A 18 6.79 -6.27 9.28
C ALA A 18 7.46 -7.64 9.13
N GLY A 19 6.88 -8.68 9.73
CA GLY A 19 7.41 -10.04 9.69
C GLY A 19 8.78 -10.15 10.35
N ARG A 20 9.77 -10.54 9.57
CA ARG A 20 11.19 -10.66 9.98
C ARG A 20 11.91 -9.32 10.10
N PHE A 21 11.26 -8.21 9.70
CA PHE A 21 11.88 -6.91 9.55
C PHE A 21 11.30 -5.87 10.52
N GLN A 22 12.15 -4.91 10.87
CA GLN A 22 11.77 -3.68 11.56
C GLN A 22 12.05 -2.52 10.61
N LEU A 23 11.00 -1.97 10.02
CA LEU A 23 11.11 -0.89 9.04
C LEU A 23 11.11 0.45 9.75
N THR A 24 12.24 1.15 9.69
CA THR A 24 12.34 2.54 10.18
C THR A 24 11.54 3.47 9.26
N LEU A 25 10.73 4.34 9.85
CA LEU A 25 9.82 5.24 9.16
C LEU A 25 10.22 6.72 9.28
N ASP A 26 11.50 7.01 9.50
CA ASP A 26 12.05 8.37 9.57
C ASP A 26 11.95 9.10 8.22
N SER A 27 11.81 8.34 7.15
CA SER A 27 11.44 8.79 5.81
C SER A 27 10.48 7.79 5.18
N PRO A 28 9.64 8.22 4.21
CA PRO A 28 8.71 7.30 3.57
C PRO A 28 9.43 6.14 2.92
N VAL A 29 8.99 4.92 3.20
CA VAL A 29 9.45 3.72 2.52
C VAL A 29 8.64 3.48 1.24
N VAL A 30 9.28 2.95 0.21
CA VAL A 30 8.65 2.69 -1.09
C VAL A 30 8.28 1.22 -1.19
N MET A 31 6.98 0.95 -1.40
CA MET A 31 6.41 -0.38 -1.63
C MET A 31 6.13 -0.54 -3.13
N GLY A 32 6.92 -1.38 -3.79
CA GLY A 32 6.80 -1.65 -5.23
C GLY A 32 5.72 -2.67 -5.54
N ILE A 33 4.84 -2.36 -6.49
CA ILE A 33 3.69 -3.19 -6.88
C ILE A 33 4.11 -4.24 -7.90
N VAL A 34 3.89 -5.51 -7.58
CA VAL A 34 4.08 -6.66 -8.49
C VAL A 34 2.72 -7.30 -8.75
N ASN A 35 2.06 -6.91 -9.85
CA ASN A 35 0.79 -7.49 -10.24
C ASN A 35 0.99 -8.82 -10.97
N LEU A 36 0.42 -9.91 -10.44
CA LEU A 36 0.51 -11.26 -10.97
C LEU A 36 -0.77 -11.66 -11.73
N THR A 37 -1.44 -10.68 -12.34
CA THR A 37 -2.65 -10.93 -13.14
C THR A 37 -2.28 -11.19 -14.60
N PRO A 38 -3.06 -12.00 -15.34
CA PRO A 38 -2.73 -12.35 -16.74
C PRO A 38 -2.47 -11.16 -17.65
N ASP A 39 -3.19 -10.05 -17.43
CA ASP A 39 -3.05 -8.83 -18.23
C ASP A 39 -1.78 -8.03 -17.92
N SER A 40 -1.06 -8.36 -16.84
CA SER A 40 0.10 -7.59 -16.41
C SER A 40 1.39 -7.95 -17.16
N PHE A 41 1.44 -9.14 -17.79
CA PHE A 41 2.62 -9.66 -18.46
C PHE A 41 2.30 -10.19 -19.89
N SER A 42 1.17 -9.78 -20.48
CA SER A 42 0.70 -10.27 -21.78
C SER A 42 1.26 -9.46 -22.96
N ASP A 43 2.57 -9.50 -23.16
CA ASP A 43 3.19 -9.10 -24.43
C ASP A 43 3.49 -10.32 -25.31
N GLY A 44 2.51 -11.23 -25.46
CA GLY A 44 2.44 -12.16 -26.59
C GLY A 44 3.04 -13.55 -26.46
N GLY A 45 3.39 -14.05 -25.25
CA GLY A 45 3.94 -15.40 -25.08
C GLY A 45 3.29 -16.22 -23.94
N GLN A 46 2.97 -17.50 -24.20
CA GLN A 46 2.32 -18.42 -23.25
C GLN A 46 3.24 -18.93 -22.11
N HIS A 47 4.49 -18.45 -21.99
CA HIS A 47 5.50 -18.99 -21.06
C HIS A 47 6.09 -17.97 -20.06
N ASP A 48 5.66 -16.70 -20.08
CA ASP A 48 6.39 -15.63 -19.37
C ASP A 48 5.85 -15.27 -17.98
N GLY A 49 4.80 -15.91 -17.49
CA GLY A 49 4.10 -15.48 -16.26
C GLY A 49 4.99 -15.30 -15.03
N PRO A 50 5.50 -16.38 -14.38
CA PRO A 50 6.29 -16.24 -13.15
C PRO A 50 7.68 -15.64 -13.40
N GLU A 51 8.36 -15.97 -14.51
CA GLU A 51 9.70 -15.47 -14.84
C GLU A 51 9.67 -13.96 -15.12
N ALA A 52 8.70 -13.49 -15.91
CA ALA A 52 8.52 -12.06 -16.15
C ALA A 52 8.17 -11.29 -14.87
N ALA A 53 7.36 -11.88 -13.98
CA ALA A 53 7.05 -11.31 -12.69
C ALA A 53 8.28 -11.23 -11.77
N LEU A 54 9.12 -12.25 -11.74
CA LEU A 54 10.39 -12.26 -11.00
C LEU A 54 11.35 -11.21 -11.55
N ALA A 55 11.51 -11.14 -12.88
CA ALA A 55 12.33 -10.11 -13.52
C ALA A 55 11.81 -8.68 -13.24
N HIS A 56 10.48 -8.50 -13.18
CA HIS A 56 9.89 -7.23 -12.78
C HIS A 56 10.17 -6.92 -11.30
N ALA A 57 9.95 -7.89 -10.41
CA ALA A 57 10.22 -7.74 -8.99
C ALA A 57 11.70 -7.39 -8.73
N GLN A 58 12.62 -8.06 -9.43
CA GLN A 58 14.06 -7.79 -9.34
C GLN A 58 14.39 -6.35 -9.76
N ARG A 59 13.81 -5.86 -10.86
CA ARG A 59 13.98 -4.45 -11.27
C ARG A 59 13.48 -3.47 -10.20
N LEU A 60 12.33 -3.73 -9.58
CA LEU A 60 11.83 -2.86 -8.52
C LEU A 60 12.78 -2.81 -7.32
N VAL A 61 13.44 -3.93 -6.98
CA VAL A 61 14.48 -3.96 -5.93
C VAL A 61 15.69 -3.12 -6.35
N GLU A 62 16.19 -3.29 -7.57
CA GLU A 62 17.30 -2.51 -8.12
C GLU A 62 16.97 -1.01 -8.23
N GLU A 63 15.71 -0.67 -8.47
CA GLU A 63 15.18 0.70 -8.46
C GLU A 63 15.03 1.30 -7.05
N GLY A 64 15.25 0.50 -6.00
CA GLY A 64 15.23 0.93 -4.60
C GLY A 64 13.88 0.73 -3.89
N ALA A 65 13.09 -0.26 -4.27
CA ALA A 65 11.93 -0.67 -3.47
C ALA A 65 12.39 -1.22 -2.12
N HIS A 66 11.74 -0.76 -1.04
CA HIS A 66 11.98 -1.25 0.31
C HIS A 66 11.10 -2.45 0.66
N ILE A 67 9.97 -2.60 -0.03
CA ILE A 67 8.98 -3.68 0.13
C ILE A 67 8.51 -4.07 -1.26
N LEU A 68 8.36 -5.38 -1.54
CA LEU A 68 7.61 -5.87 -2.69
C LEU A 68 6.19 -6.23 -2.26
N ASP A 69 5.18 -5.81 -3.03
CA ASP A 69 3.77 -6.11 -2.76
C ASP A 69 3.18 -6.92 -3.91
N LEU A 70 2.97 -8.22 -3.66
CA LEU A 70 2.51 -9.20 -4.65
C LEU A 70 1.00 -9.30 -4.66
N GLY A 71 0.35 -9.03 -5.80
CA GLY A 71 -1.09 -9.13 -5.97
C GLY A 71 -1.50 -10.15 -7.03
N GLY A 72 -2.24 -11.20 -6.63
CA GLY A 72 -2.75 -12.25 -7.53
C GLY A 72 -4.17 -11.97 -8.08
N GLU A 73 -4.91 -11.06 -7.46
CA GLU A 73 -6.24 -10.60 -7.88
C GLU A 73 -6.17 -9.11 -8.26
N SER A 74 -6.86 -8.73 -9.35
CA SER A 74 -7.02 -7.32 -9.68
C SER A 74 -8.11 -6.69 -8.82
N THR A 75 -7.75 -5.68 -8.04
CA THR A 75 -8.70 -4.88 -7.23
C THR A 75 -9.23 -3.65 -7.99
N ARG A 76 -9.01 -3.58 -9.32
CA ARG A 76 -9.55 -2.50 -10.16
C ARG A 76 -11.08 -2.59 -10.23
N PRO A 77 -11.79 -1.44 -10.34
CA PRO A 77 -13.23 -1.45 -10.54
C PRO A 77 -13.64 -2.31 -11.73
N GLY A 78 -14.61 -3.21 -11.53
CA GLY A 78 -15.12 -4.11 -12.58
C GLY A 78 -14.23 -5.30 -12.92
N ALA A 79 -13.10 -5.50 -12.25
CA ALA A 79 -12.30 -6.69 -12.44
C ALA A 79 -13.07 -7.95 -11.98
N PRO A 80 -13.01 -9.06 -12.74
CA PRO A 80 -13.64 -10.31 -12.32
C PRO A 80 -12.94 -10.85 -11.07
N ALA A 81 -13.76 -11.31 -10.11
CA ALA A 81 -13.23 -12.02 -8.95
C ALA A 81 -12.62 -13.36 -9.39
N VAL A 82 -11.53 -13.75 -8.74
CA VAL A 82 -10.89 -15.06 -8.94
C VAL A 82 -11.09 -15.94 -7.71
N SER A 83 -10.96 -17.27 -7.84
CA SER A 83 -11.00 -18.16 -6.68
C SER A 83 -9.70 -18.06 -5.86
N ALA A 84 -9.73 -18.52 -4.60
CA ALA A 84 -8.52 -18.59 -3.76
C ALA A 84 -7.42 -19.45 -4.41
N GLU A 85 -7.81 -20.56 -5.06
CA GLU A 85 -6.87 -21.42 -5.79
C GLU A 85 -6.25 -20.73 -6.99
N GLN A 86 -7.03 -19.98 -7.76
CA GLN A 86 -6.51 -19.21 -8.90
C GLN A 86 -5.57 -18.10 -8.45
N GLU A 87 -5.93 -17.37 -7.39
CA GLU A 87 -5.07 -16.34 -6.79
C GLU A 87 -3.77 -16.95 -6.27
N TRP A 88 -3.87 -18.05 -5.51
CA TRP A 88 -2.70 -18.75 -4.98
C TRP A 88 -1.80 -19.31 -6.07
N ALA A 89 -2.35 -19.90 -7.12
CA ALA A 89 -1.56 -20.45 -8.23
C ALA A 89 -0.71 -19.36 -8.93
N ARG A 90 -1.15 -18.10 -8.93
CA ARG A 90 -0.38 -16.97 -9.44
C ARG A 90 0.68 -16.50 -8.44
N LEU A 91 0.35 -16.46 -7.15
CA LEU A 91 1.23 -15.95 -6.09
C LEU A 91 2.36 -16.92 -5.75
N ALA A 92 2.06 -18.21 -5.58
CA ALA A 92 2.97 -19.19 -5.00
C ALA A 92 4.33 -19.27 -5.70
N PRO A 93 4.45 -19.36 -7.04
CA PRO A 93 5.75 -19.47 -7.70
C PRO A 93 6.65 -18.27 -7.48
N VAL A 94 6.08 -17.06 -7.48
CA VAL A 94 6.82 -15.81 -7.31
C VAL A 94 7.16 -15.61 -5.84
N LEU A 95 6.20 -15.83 -4.94
CA LEU A 95 6.40 -15.68 -3.50
C LEU A 95 7.51 -16.60 -2.99
N ALA A 96 7.52 -17.87 -3.41
CA ALA A 96 8.53 -18.85 -3.00
C ALA A 96 9.98 -18.40 -3.29
N GLU A 97 10.16 -17.60 -4.32
CA GLU A 97 11.47 -17.05 -4.70
C GLU A 97 11.76 -15.74 -3.97
N VAL A 98 10.85 -14.76 -4.02
CA VAL A 98 11.14 -13.42 -3.51
C VAL A 98 11.28 -13.35 -1.98
N VAL A 99 10.70 -14.27 -1.22
CA VAL A 99 10.88 -14.34 0.25
C VAL A 99 12.33 -14.60 0.68
N ARG A 100 13.17 -15.03 -0.25
CA ARG A 100 14.60 -15.31 -0.04
C ARG A 100 15.51 -14.11 -0.34
N TRP A 101 14.97 -13.04 -0.93
CA TRP A 101 15.80 -11.92 -1.41
C TRP A 101 16.22 -10.92 -0.33
N GLY A 102 15.84 -11.15 0.93
CA GLY A 102 16.33 -10.34 2.06
C GLY A 102 15.66 -8.98 2.21
N LEU A 103 14.49 -8.78 1.61
CA LEU A 103 13.64 -7.60 1.82
C LEU A 103 12.22 -8.04 2.24
N PRO A 104 11.42 -7.17 2.87
CA PRO A 104 10.05 -7.47 3.25
C PRO A 104 9.17 -7.77 2.04
N VAL A 105 8.40 -8.87 2.12
CA VAL A 105 7.43 -9.26 1.11
C VAL A 105 6.02 -9.13 1.65
N SER A 106 5.22 -8.32 0.97
CA SER A 106 3.80 -8.11 1.21
C SER A 106 2.97 -8.91 0.21
N VAL A 107 1.85 -9.47 0.66
CA VAL A 107 0.86 -10.11 -0.19
C VAL A 107 -0.45 -9.34 -0.10
N ASP A 108 -0.87 -8.77 -1.26
CA ASP A 108 -2.14 -8.06 -1.44
C ASP A 108 -3.25 -9.09 -1.68
N THR A 109 -3.98 -9.42 -0.61
CA THR A 109 -5.08 -10.38 -0.64
C THR A 109 -6.10 -10.11 0.45
N ARG A 110 -7.37 -10.40 0.14
CA ARG A 110 -8.52 -10.32 1.05
C ARG A 110 -9.04 -11.69 1.51
N ARG A 111 -8.41 -12.79 1.04
CA ARG A 111 -8.86 -14.16 1.32
C ARG A 111 -8.03 -14.79 2.42
N THR A 112 -8.70 -15.24 3.47
CA THR A 112 -8.05 -15.85 4.64
C THR A 112 -7.21 -17.07 4.27
N GLU A 113 -7.68 -17.90 3.32
CA GLU A 113 -6.94 -19.09 2.85
C GLU A 113 -5.64 -18.70 2.15
N VAL A 114 -5.65 -17.63 1.36
CA VAL A 114 -4.45 -17.11 0.68
C VAL A 114 -3.51 -16.47 1.67
N MET A 115 -4.04 -15.67 2.63
CA MET A 115 -3.24 -15.11 3.73
C MET A 115 -2.50 -16.20 4.50
N ALA A 116 -3.18 -17.29 4.86
CA ALA A 116 -2.59 -18.38 5.61
C ALA A 116 -1.42 -19.02 4.85
N ARG A 117 -1.65 -19.41 3.60
CA ARG A 117 -0.63 -20.01 2.73
C ARG A 117 0.56 -19.06 2.49
N ALA A 118 0.28 -17.76 2.32
CA ALA A 118 1.32 -16.75 2.12
C ALA A 118 2.21 -16.60 3.35
N LEU A 119 1.62 -16.52 4.54
CA LEU A 119 2.34 -16.42 5.81
C LEU A 119 3.14 -17.70 6.10
N ASP A 120 2.58 -18.87 5.84
CA ASP A 120 3.26 -20.16 5.99
C ASP A 120 4.47 -20.28 5.03
N MET A 121 4.40 -19.65 3.85
CA MET A 121 5.51 -19.60 2.88
C MET A 121 6.56 -18.54 3.21
N GLY A 122 6.30 -17.65 4.17
CA GLY A 122 7.25 -16.66 4.65
C GLY A 122 6.98 -15.22 4.20
N ALA A 123 5.75 -14.90 3.77
CA ALA A 123 5.34 -13.50 3.59
C ALA A 123 5.43 -12.73 4.92
N ASP A 124 5.94 -11.51 4.86
CA ASP A 124 6.16 -10.67 6.03
C ASP A 124 4.96 -9.77 6.37
N ILE A 125 4.16 -9.43 5.34
CA ILE A 125 3.06 -8.47 5.44
C ILE A 125 1.83 -9.02 4.72
N ILE A 126 0.66 -8.81 5.31
CA ILE A 126 -0.63 -8.94 4.63
C ILE A 126 -1.17 -7.53 4.35
N ASN A 127 -1.38 -7.21 3.07
CA ASN A 127 -2.03 -5.99 2.61
C ASN A 127 -3.47 -6.33 2.23
N ASP A 128 -4.43 -5.96 3.09
CA ASP A 128 -5.82 -6.38 2.91
C ASP A 128 -6.76 -5.19 2.66
N VAL A 129 -7.29 -5.14 1.44
CA VAL A 129 -8.26 -4.10 1.02
C VAL A 129 -9.58 -4.17 1.81
N GLN A 130 -9.86 -5.28 2.50
CA GLN A 130 -11.01 -5.45 3.39
C GLN A 130 -10.64 -5.36 4.88
N ALA A 131 -9.38 -5.08 5.20
CA ALA A 131 -8.92 -4.85 6.57
C ALA A 131 -9.28 -5.99 7.54
N LEU A 132 -9.03 -7.24 7.18
CA LEU A 132 -9.27 -8.46 7.96
C LEU A 132 -10.75 -8.69 8.32
N GLN A 133 -11.68 -8.28 7.46
CA GLN A 133 -13.11 -8.54 7.68
C GLN A 133 -13.55 -9.93 7.19
N ALA A 134 -12.74 -10.62 6.40
CA ALA A 134 -13.02 -11.99 5.99
C ALA A 134 -13.06 -12.93 7.22
N PRO A 135 -13.97 -13.93 7.24
CA PRO A 135 -14.05 -14.90 8.33
C PRO A 135 -12.68 -15.55 8.61
N GLY A 136 -12.26 -15.59 9.88
CA GLY A 136 -10.99 -16.19 10.31
C GLY A 136 -9.73 -15.35 10.06
N ALA A 137 -9.81 -14.22 9.35
CA ALA A 137 -8.63 -13.38 9.05
C ALA A 137 -8.04 -12.73 10.31
N LEU A 138 -8.87 -12.24 11.21
CA LEU A 138 -8.44 -11.69 12.50
C LEU A 138 -7.70 -12.69 13.35
N GLU A 139 -8.29 -13.89 13.52
CA GLU A 139 -7.72 -14.99 14.30
C GLU A 139 -6.41 -15.49 13.68
N LEU A 140 -6.32 -15.49 12.36
CA LEU A 140 -5.11 -15.84 11.64
C LEU A 140 -3.98 -14.85 11.98
N LEU A 141 -4.21 -13.55 11.81
CA LEU A 141 -3.20 -12.52 12.07
C LEU A 141 -2.86 -12.39 13.57
N ALA A 142 -3.78 -12.68 14.46
CA ALA A 142 -3.53 -12.74 15.90
C ALA A 142 -2.57 -13.90 16.28
N ARG A 143 -2.68 -15.05 15.61
CA ARG A 143 -1.80 -16.20 15.80
C ARG A 143 -0.42 -16.01 15.19
N HIS A 144 -0.32 -15.37 14.01
CA HIS A 144 0.94 -15.02 13.36
C HIS A 144 1.53 -13.76 13.99
N ARG A 145 2.23 -13.93 15.12
CA ARG A 145 2.67 -12.83 16.02
C ARG A 145 3.64 -11.83 15.40
N GLN A 146 4.23 -12.12 14.24
CA GLN A 146 5.25 -11.28 13.60
C GLN A 146 4.73 -10.55 12.37
N ALA A 147 3.77 -11.12 11.63
CA ALA A 147 3.30 -10.56 10.38
C ALA A 147 2.79 -9.13 10.53
N GLY A 148 3.30 -8.23 9.70
CA GLY A 148 2.76 -6.87 9.54
C GLY A 148 1.42 -6.91 8.83
N VAL A 149 0.60 -5.88 9.01
CA VAL A 149 -0.69 -5.78 8.34
C VAL A 149 -0.99 -4.34 7.91
N CYS A 150 -1.47 -4.20 6.68
CA CYS A 150 -2.09 -2.97 6.19
C CYS A 150 -3.61 -3.13 6.23
N LEU A 151 -4.27 -2.21 6.92
CA LEU A 151 -5.73 -2.16 7.04
C LEU A 151 -6.26 -1.03 6.16
N MET A 152 -6.92 -1.38 5.04
CA MET A 152 -7.43 -0.38 4.12
C MET A 152 -8.94 -0.12 4.32
N HIS A 153 -9.33 1.14 4.19
CA HIS A 153 -10.74 1.53 4.14
C HIS A 153 -11.31 1.38 2.73
N MET A 154 -12.35 0.56 2.62
CA MET A 154 -13.18 0.42 1.43
C MET A 154 -14.64 0.23 1.83
N ARG A 155 -15.59 0.56 0.94
CA ARG A 155 -17.01 0.20 1.03
C ARG A 155 -17.38 -0.78 -0.08
N GLY A 156 -18.17 -1.78 0.23
CA GLY A 156 -18.57 -2.85 -0.71
C GLY A 156 -17.41 -3.76 -1.10
N GLU A 157 -17.53 -4.39 -2.26
CA GLU A 157 -16.55 -5.31 -2.84
C GLU A 157 -15.78 -4.62 -3.98
N PRO A 158 -14.54 -5.02 -4.31
CA PRO A 158 -13.75 -4.40 -5.39
C PRO A 158 -14.51 -4.27 -6.72
N GLY A 159 -15.30 -5.29 -7.09
CA GLY A 159 -16.08 -5.29 -8.34
C GLY A 159 -17.25 -4.29 -8.37
N THR A 160 -17.80 -3.92 -7.21
CA THR A 160 -18.99 -3.05 -7.09
C THR A 160 -18.76 -1.78 -6.28
N MET A 161 -17.57 -1.59 -5.72
CA MET A 161 -17.25 -0.52 -4.77
C MET A 161 -17.60 0.89 -5.26
N GLN A 162 -17.52 1.17 -6.56
CA GLN A 162 -17.82 2.50 -7.08
C GLN A 162 -19.31 2.87 -6.96
N GLN A 163 -20.20 1.89 -6.80
CA GLN A 163 -21.62 2.09 -6.51
C GLN A 163 -21.85 2.55 -5.06
N HIS A 164 -20.84 2.42 -4.20
CA HIS A 164 -20.88 2.76 -2.77
C HIS A 164 -20.02 4.01 -2.44
N ALA A 165 -19.76 4.87 -3.43
CA ALA A 165 -19.02 6.13 -3.26
C ALA A 165 -19.90 7.28 -2.69
N ASP A 166 -21.01 6.97 -2.06
CA ASP A 166 -22.01 7.85 -1.49
C ASP A 166 -21.71 8.17 -0.03
N TYR A 167 -20.82 9.11 0.22
CA TYR A 167 -20.58 9.63 1.55
C TYR A 167 -21.61 10.72 1.85
N THR A 168 -22.35 10.58 2.96
CA THR A 168 -23.43 11.53 3.34
C THR A 168 -22.90 12.76 4.05
N GLY A 169 -21.62 12.75 4.42
CA GLY A 169 -20.96 13.80 5.17
C GLY A 169 -19.52 14.02 4.72
N ASP A 170 -18.67 14.31 5.67
CA ASP A 170 -17.24 14.52 5.49
C ASP A 170 -16.52 13.18 5.31
N VAL A 171 -16.06 12.89 4.09
CA VAL A 171 -15.37 11.64 3.75
C VAL A 171 -14.14 11.38 4.62
N VAL A 172 -13.39 12.44 4.98
CA VAL A 172 -12.18 12.29 5.82
C VAL A 172 -12.55 11.83 7.22
N ARG A 173 -13.60 12.43 7.79
CA ARG A 173 -14.10 12.05 9.12
C ARG A 173 -14.67 10.64 9.11
N GLU A 174 -15.43 10.26 8.09
CA GLU A 174 -16.00 8.92 7.99
C GLU A 174 -14.92 7.84 7.85
N VAL A 175 -13.90 8.08 7.01
CA VAL A 175 -12.74 7.20 6.86
C VAL A 175 -11.96 7.08 8.17
N LEU A 176 -11.73 8.20 8.85
CA LEU A 176 -11.03 8.24 10.14
C LEU A 176 -11.78 7.43 11.20
N GLN A 177 -13.09 7.63 11.33
CA GLN A 177 -13.92 6.90 12.30
C GLN A 177 -13.92 5.38 12.00
N TRP A 178 -14.06 5.02 10.73
CA TRP A 178 -14.06 3.62 10.35
C TRP A 178 -12.72 2.93 10.64
N LEU A 179 -11.59 3.58 10.28
CA LEU A 179 -10.26 3.07 10.58
C LEU A 179 -10.02 2.95 12.09
N ALA A 180 -10.48 3.93 12.88
CA ALA A 180 -10.39 3.88 14.34
C ALA A 180 -11.12 2.65 14.92
N HIS A 181 -12.36 2.40 14.51
CA HIS A 181 -13.10 1.21 14.92
C HIS A 181 -12.44 -0.09 14.48
N ARG A 182 -11.88 -0.09 13.25
CA ARG A 182 -11.21 -1.29 12.73
C ARG A 182 -9.94 -1.62 13.50
N VAL A 183 -9.13 -0.62 13.80
CA VAL A 183 -7.94 -0.78 14.67
C VAL A 183 -8.32 -1.35 16.02
N GLN A 184 -9.38 -0.82 16.67
CA GLN A 184 -9.83 -1.35 17.96
C GLN A 184 -10.18 -2.83 17.88
N ALA A 185 -10.91 -3.26 16.84
CA ALA A 185 -11.28 -4.65 16.65
C ALA A 185 -10.03 -5.55 16.42
N VAL A 186 -9.08 -5.06 15.61
CA VAL A 186 -7.84 -5.80 15.28
C VAL A 186 -6.94 -5.94 16.50
N GLN A 187 -6.82 -4.88 17.31
CA GLN A 187 -6.06 -4.92 18.57
C GLN A 187 -6.75 -5.78 19.64
N ALA A 188 -8.08 -5.73 19.73
CA ALA A 188 -8.83 -6.59 20.64
C ALA A 188 -8.68 -8.08 20.33
N ALA A 189 -8.44 -8.43 19.06
CA ALA A 189 -8.11 -9.80 18.64
C ALA A 189 -6.66 -10.22 18.99
N GLY A 190 -5.80 -9.30 19.47
CA GLY A 190 -4.43 -9.57 19.90
C GLY A 190 -3.34 -9.15 18.91
N VAL A 191 -3.67 -8.45 17.82
CA VAL A 191 -2.66 -7.90 16.90
C VAL A 191 -2.03 -6.66 17.53
N GLN A 192 -0.71 -6.67 17.68
CA GLN A 192 0.04 -5.57 18.31
C GLN A 192 0.04 -4.31 17.43
N ALA A 193 -0.05 -3.13 18.07
CA ALA A 193 -0.14 -1.84 17.39
C ALA A 193 1.02 -1.57 16.41
N GLN A 194 2.25 -1.94 16.79
CA GLN A 194 3.45 -1.73 15.96
C GLN A 194 3.48 -2.56 14.67
N ARG A 195 2.56 -3.50 14.51
CA ARG A 195 2.39 -4.31 13.29
C ARG A 195 1.40 -3.69 12.28
N ILE A 196 0.68 -2.65 12.68
CA ILE A 196 -0.44 -2.10 11.91
C ILE A 196 -0.01 -0.85 11.16
N VAL A 197 -0.35 -0.80 9.87
CA VAL A 197 -0.32 0.38 8.99
C VAL A 197 -1.72 0.61 8.45
N LEU A 198 -2.13 1.86 8.27
CA LEU A 198 -3.47 2.22 7.81
C LEU A 198 -3.44 2.80 6.41
N ASP A 199 -4.40 2.41 5.57
CA ASP A 199 -4.61 2.99 4.24
C ASP A 199 -6.03 3.59 4.13
N PRO A 200 -6.18 4.89 3.81
CA PRO A 200 -7.48 5.51 3.60
C PRO A 200 -8.21 4.99 2.34
N GLY A 201 -7.58 4.18 1.51
CA GLY A 201 -8.17 3.55 0.32
C GLY A 201 -8.46 4.55 -0.80
N ILE A 202 -7.45 5.28 -1.26
CA ILE A 202 -7.56 6.18 -2.41
C ILE A 202 -8.06 5.41 -3.63
N GLY A 203 -9.17 5.87 -4.24
CA GLY A 203 -9.76 5.22 -5.42
C GLY A 203 -10.67 4.03 -5.13
N PHE A 204 -10.81 3.62 -3.86
CA PHE A 204 -11.71 2.54 -3.44
C PHE A 204 -12.99 3.10 -2.85
N ALA A 205 -14.13 2.88 -3.53
CA ALA A 205 -15.44 3.44 -3.15
C ALA A 205 -15.38 4.97 -2.92
N LYS A 206 -14.66 5.71 -3.74
CA LYS A 206 -14.46 7.16 -3.59
C LYS A 206 -14.47 7.85 -4.93
N THR A 207 -15.13 9.01 -5.00
CA THR A 207 -15.07 9.92 -6.16
C THR A 207 -13.71 10.60 -6.24
N ALA A 208 -13.42 11.26 -7.36
CA ALA A 208 -12.22 12.09 -7.50
C ALA A 208 -12.15 13.20 -6.45
N ALA A 209 -13.29 13.84 -6.16
CA ALA A 209 -13.39 14.88 -5.12
C ALA A 209 -13.06 14.32 -3.73
N HIS A 210 -13.58 13.12 -3.37
CA HIS A 210 -13.27 12.45 -2.12
C HIS A 210 -11.78 12.13 -1.98
N ASN A 211 -11.16 11.64 -3.06
CA ASN A 211 -9.73 11.33 -3.07
C ASN A 211 -8.86 12.59 -2.86
N LEU A 212 -9.23 13.72 -3.50
CA LEU A 212 -8.53 14.98 -3.33
C LEU A 212 -8.71 15.56 -1.92
N GLN A 213 -9.90 15.44 -1.32
CA GLN A 213 -10.13 15.83 0.08
C GLN A 213 -9.26 15.01 1.04
N LEU A 214 -9.16 13.70 0.81
CA LEU A 214 -8.29 12.82 1.61
C LEU A 214 -6.82 13.21 1.49
N LEU A 215 -6.33 13.59 0.30
CA LEU A 215 -4.96 14.06 0.12
C LEU A 215 -4.74 15.41 0.82
N GLN A 216 -5.64 16.37 0.62
CA GLN A 216 -5.55 17.71 1.21
C GLN A 216 -5.53 17.65 2.74
N ARG A 217 -6.31 16.75 3.32
CA ARG A 217 -6.52 16.62 4.76
C ARG A 217 -5.91 15.34 5.35
N GLN A 218 -4.96 14.72 4.64
CA GLN A 218 -4.31 13.47 5.06
C GLN A 218 -3.71 13.57 6.46
N HIS A 219 -3.19 14.74 6.84
CA HIS A 219 -2.63 14.99 8.17
C HIS A 219 -3.62 14.73 9.32
N GLU A 220 -4.93 14.80 9.08
CA GLU A 220 -5.94 14.47 10.09
C GLU A 220 -5.94 12.96 10.44
N LEU A 221 -5.60 12.09 9.48
CA LEU A 221 -5.50 10.66 9.70
C LEU A 221 -4.34 10.28 10.65
N GLN A 222 -3.32 11.15 10.78
CA GLN A 222 -2.23 10.95 11.74
C GLN A 222 -2.71 10.99 13.20
N ALA A 223 -3.88 11.59 13.47
CA ALA A 223 -4.50 11.57 14.80
C ALA A 223 -4.84 10.16 15.30
N LEU A 224 -4.92 9.17 14.38
CA LEU A 224 -5.09 7.75 14.75
C LEU A 224 -3.84 7.17 15.40
N GLY A 225 -2.68 7.80 15.21
CA GLY A 225 -1.44 7.38 15.82
C GLY A 225 -0.76 6.19 15.15
N PHE A 226 -1.12 5.83 13.93
CA PHE A 226 -0.53 4.74 13.16
C PHE A 226 0.17 5.25 11.90
N PRO A 227 1.19 4.54 11.39
CA PRO A 227 1.77 4.84 10.09
C PRO A 227 0.72 4.75 8.98
N LEU A 228 0.86 5.60 7.95
CA LEU A 228 -0.06 5.64 6.81
C LEU A 228 0.61 5.07 5.56
N LEU A 229 -0.07 4.11 4.92
CA LEU A 229 0.22 3.65 3.56
C LEU A 229 -0.67 4.41 2.58
N ILE A 230 -0.07 4.98 1.54
CA ILE A 230 -0.79 5.78 0.54
C ILE A 230 -0.47 5.27 -0.87
N GLY A 231 -1.51 4.93 -1.62
CA GLY A 231 -1.42 4.42 -2.98
C GLY A 231 -2.10 5.32 -4.00
N TRP A 232 -1.39 6.31 -4.58
CA TRP A 232 -1.90 7.18 -5.64
C TRP A 232 -1.55 6.69 -7.05
N SER A 233 -0.58 5.78 -7.16
CA SER A 233 0.06 5.43 -8.42
C SER A 233 -0.94 4.97 -9.49
N ARG A 234 -0.95 5.68 -10.62
CA ARG A 234 -1.75 5.44 -11.82
C ARG A 234 -3.27 5.45 -11.62
N LYS A 235 -3.79 5.94 -10.47
CA LYS A 235 -5.22 5.98 -10.14
C LYS A 235 -6.02 6.84 -11.13
N SER A 236 -7.32 6.51 -11.27
CA SER A 236 -8.25 7.19 -12.21
C SER A 236 -8.39 8.68 -11.95
N THR A 237 -8.35 9.12 -10.70
CA THR A 237 -8.35 10.54 -10.31
C THR A 237 -7.22 11.33 -10.99
N LEU A 238 -6.01 10.75 -11.09
CA LEU A 238 -4.89 11.38 -11.80
C LEU A 238 -5.15 11.47 -13.30
N GLY A 239 -5.81 10.44 -13.86
CA GLY A 239 -6.23 10.48 -15.26
C GLY A 239 -7.27 11.55 -15.54
N LEU A 240 -8.23 11.75 -14.63
CA LEU A 240 -9.23 12.80 -14.73
C LEU A 240 -8.58 14.21 -14.73
N ILE A 241 -7.57 14.42 -13.87
CA ILE A 241 -6.86 15.69 -13.75
C ILE A 241 -6.00 15.97 -14.98
N THR A 242 -5.29 14.96 -15.49
CA THR A 242 -4.25 15.14 -16.52
C THR A 242 -4.72 14.83 -17.95
N GLY A 243 -5.89 14.20 -18.09
CA GLY A 243 -6.36 13.68 -19.39
C GLY A 243 -5.57 12.46 -19.91
N ARG A 244 -4.66 11.88 -19.10
CA ARG A 244 -3.75 10.82 -19.57
C ARG A 244 -4.24 9.41 -19.22
N PRO A 245 -4.03 8.42 -20.11
CA PRO A 245 -4.28 7.01 -19.80
C PRO A 245 -3.30 6.50 -18.74
N ALA A 246 -3.64 5.39 -18.05
CA ALA A 246 -2.90 4.88 -16.91
C ALA A 246 -1.38 4.70 -17.13
N PRO A 247 -0.89 4.18 -18.29
CA PRO A 247 0.56 4.02 -18.51
C PRO A 247 1.32 5.37 -18.59
N GLN A 248 0.64 6.46 -18.93
CA GLN A 248 1.24 7.79 -19.07
C GLN A 248 1.11 8.66 -17.82
N ARG A 249 0.69 8.11 -16.66
CA ARG A 249 0.47 8.86 -15.41
C ARG A 249 1.68 8.88 -14.48
N GLN A 250 2.88 8.53 -14.94
CA GLN A 250 4.07 8.47 -14.08
C GLN A 250 4.33 9.80 -13.37
N ALA A 251 4.46 10.91 -14.10
CA ALA A 251 4.70 12.22 -13.50
C ALA A 251 3.62 12.64 -12.49
N ALA A 252 2.35 12.39 -12.81
CA ALA A 252 1.24 12.68 -11.90
C ALA A 252 1.27 11.76 -10.67
N SER A 253 1.66 10.50 -10.83
CA SER A 253 1.81 9.53 -9.73
C SER A 253 2.91 9.97 -8.76
N VAL A 254 4.06 10.39 -9.28
CA VAL A 254 5.19 10.89 -8.49
C VAL A 254 4.81 12.18 -7.75
N ALA A 255 4.15 13.12 -8.43
CA ALA A 255 3.67 14.35 -7.79
C ALA A 255 2.72 14.06 -6.63
N ALA A 256 1.74 13.16 -6.83
CA ALA A 256 0.81 12.77 -5.77
C ALA A 256 1.50 12.01 -4.62
N ALA A 257 2.51 11.19 -4.92
CA ALA A 257 3.32 10.51 -3.91
C ALA A 257 4.12 11.51 -3.06
N LEU A 258 4.73 12.54 -3.67
CA LEU A 258 5.42 13.60 -2.93
C LEU A 258 4.46 14.41 -2.04
N LEU A 259 3.28 14.78 -2.55
CA LEU A 259 2.27 15.46 -1.75
C LEU A 259 1.81 14.60 -0.56
N ALA A 260 1.63 13.29 -0.77
CA ALA A 260 1.32 12.36 0.30
C ALA A 260 2.45 12.23 1.32
N ALA A 261 3.73 12.18 0.87
CA ALA A 261 4.90 12.18 1.75
C ALA A 261 4.96 13.45 2.62
N GLN A 262 4.77 14.63 2.02
CA GLN A 262 4.70 15.91 2.73
C GLN A 262 3.56 15.96 3.76
N ALA A 263 2.44 15.29 3.45
CA ALA A 263 1.29 15.17 4.34
C ALA A 263 1.42 14.00 5.34
N GLY A 264 2.62 13.38 5.47
CA GLY A 264 2.96 12.38 6.49
C GLY A 264 2.66 10.93 6.14
N ALA A 265 2.65 10.56 4.86
CA ALA A 265 2.67 9.15 4.47
C ALA A 265 3.97 8.48 4.92
N SER A 266 3.86 7.31 5.54
CA SER A 266 5.00 6.50 5.98
C SER A 266 5.39 5.45 4.94
N VAL A 267 4.42 4.97 4.14
CA VAL A 267 4.61 3.98 3.07
C VAL A 267 3.95 4.50 1.80
N LEU A 268 4.68 4.48 0.69
CA LEU A 268 4.19 4.86 -0.63
C LEU A 268 4.12 3.62 -1.52
N ARG A 269 2.89 3.20 -1.86
CA ARG A 269 2.65 2.03 -2.73
C ARG A 269 2.58 2.47 -4.19
N VAL A 270 3.56 2.06 -5.00
CA VAL A 270 3.79 2.63 -6.34
C VAL A 270 4.15 1.58 -7.39
N HIS A 271 3.86 1.89 -8.68
CA HIS A 271 4.35 1.13 -9.83
C HIS A 271 5.72 1.63 -10.31
N ASP A 272 5.97 2.94 -10.20
CA ASP A 272 7.12 3.64 -10.80
C ASP A 272 8.15 3.92 -9.68
N VAL A 273 8.87 2.87 -9.24
CA VAL A 273 9.74 2.90 -8.05
C VAL A 273 10.89 3.89 -8.25
N ALA A 274 11.71 3.74 -9.30
CA ALA A 274 12.88 4.60 -9.54
C ALA A 274 12.52 6.10 -9.48
N ALA A 275 11.49 6.50 -10.24
CA ALA A 275 11.05 7.89 -10.29
C ALA A 275 10.53 8.40 -8.93
N THR A 276 9.90 7.54 -8.12
CA THR A 276 9.43 7.89 -6.79
C THR A 276 10.59 8.02 -5.80
N VAL A 277 11.55 7.10 -5.84
CA VAL A 277 12.76 7.13 -5.00
C VAL A 277 13.57 8.40 -5.28
N ASP A 278 13.81 8.73 -6.55
CA ASP A 278 14.55 9.93 -6.93
C ASP A 278 13.84 11.21 -6.46
N ALA A 279 12.52 11.27 -6.62
CA ALA A 279 11.73 12.39 -6.15
C ALA A 279 11.79 12.54 -4.62
N LEU A 280 11.75 11.44 -3.87
CA LEU A 280 11.91 11.45 -2.40
C LEU A 280 13.32 11.89 -1.97
N LYS A 281 14.37 11.48 -2.68
CA LYS A 281 15.74 11.96 -2.43
C LYS A 281 15.84 13.48 -2.58
N VAL A 282 15.28 14.03 -3.67
CA VAL A 282 15.25 15.48 -3.92
C VAL A 282 14.45 16.20 -2.82
N TRP A 283 13.26 15.69 -2.49
CA TRP A 283 12.43 16.26 -1.42
C TRP A 283 13.15 16.26 -0.07
N ARG A 284 13.81 15.15 0.29
CA ARG A 284 14.58 15.03 1.53
C ARG A 284 15.74 16.03 1.57
N ALA A 285 16.52 16.12 0.48
CA ALA A 285 17.63 17.07 0.37
C ALA A 285 17.15 18.52 0.52
N ALA A 286 16.05 18.88 -0.14
CA ALA A 286 15.45 20.21 -0.04
C ALA A 286 14.94 20.50 1.39
N THR A 287 14.34 19.51 2.07
CA THR A 287 13.85 19.66 3.44
C THR A 287 14.99 19.82 4.45
N LEU A 288 16.11 19.12 4.26
CA LEU A 288 17.30 19.21 5.13
C LEU A 288 18.22 20.37 4.77
N GLY A 289 18.04 21.03 3.61
CA GLY A 289 18.90 22.10 3.12
C GLY A 289 20.32 21.64 2.76
N ARG A 290 20.54 20.34 2.54
CA ARG A 290 21.83 19.76 2.17
C ARG A 290 21.65 18.52 1.28
N PRO A 291 22.61 18.22 0.37
CA PRO A 291 22.58 16.97 -0.37
C PRO A 291 22.71 15.77 0.58
N PRO A 292 22.27 14.57 0.17
CA PRO A 292 22.53 13.33 0.91
C PRO A 292 24.04 13.13 1.04
N GLU A 293 24.47 12.62 2.20
CA GLU A 293 25.86 12.18 2.36
C GLU A 293 26.10 11.06 1.33
N GLN A 294 27.16 11.21 0.54
CA GLN A 294 27.59 10.15 -0.37
C GLN A 294 28.19 9.05 0.52
N ASP A 295 27.50 7.94 0.64
CA ASP A 295 28.08 6.74 1.24
C ASP A 295 29.30 6.37 0.38
N GLY A 296 30.51 6.59 0.93
CA GLY A 296 31.79 6.30 0.30
C GLY A 296 32.09 4.80 0.22
#